data_52384f953d5f0e253c9901a8e05ecdfd
#
_entry.id   52384f953d5f0e253c9901a8e05ecdfd
#
_cell.length_a   1.000
_cell.length_b   1.000
_cell.length_c   1.000
_cell.angle_alpha   90.00
_cell.angle_beta   90.00
_cell.angle_gamma   90.00
#
_symmetry.space_group_name_H-M   'P 1'
#
loop_
_entity.id
_entity.type
_entity.pdbx_description
1 polymer ?
#
loop_
_entity_poly.entity_id
_entity_poly.type
_entity_poly.pdbx_seq_one_letter_code
_entity_poly.pdbx_strand_id
1 'polypeptide(L)'
;MKAVHYLLLIPFLVVTAISAQGRKIPVDTIITTKSKATINGTLINYTVQAGMQPVWDEKGEPIASLQYTYYTRDNIKDSASRPLLISFNGGPGSASVWMHLAYTGPRILKIDDEGYPVQPYGVNENPYSVLDETDIVYVNPVNTGYSRTIPETGEEVDRKKFFGINADIKYLAEWLNTFVTRNNRWRSPKYIIGESYGGTRVMGLSLALQNQQWMYLNGVIMVSPADYKVLREDGPVSGALNLPYYTAAAWHHQALPAALQQKDLNDILPEVEAYTINSVLPAIAKGGFISETERNTVAEKMAYYAGLTKKEILDQNLVVPTSYFWKNLLKDKSGYTVGRLDSRYLGVDRQISGDKPDYNAELTSWLHSFTPAINYYLQEELNFKTDIKYNMFGPVHPWDDSDDHTRDNLRQAMAQNPYLNVLVQSGYYDGATTYFNAKYTMWQVDPSGRMKDRFEFKGYRSGHMMYLRKEDLKNANDDIRAFIRKTQANGKSAKY
;
A
#
# COMPACT_ATOMS: atom_id res chain seq x y z
N MET A 1 -90.05 -25.31 10.64
CA MET A 1 -88.77 -25.37 9.96
C MET A 1 -88.03 -24.04 10.12
N LYS A 2 -87.00 -23.99 10.95
CA LYS A 2 -86.18 -22.72 11.16
C LYS A 2 -84.94 -22.83 10.28
N ALA A 3 -84.75 -21.91 9.32
CA ALA A 3 -83.58 -21.82 8.47
C ALA A 3 -82.42 -21.15 9.25
N VAL A 4 -81.32 -21.86 9.40
CA VAL A 4 -80.10 -21.34 10.02
C VAL A 4 -79.21 -20.80 8.89
N HIS A 5 -78.96 -19.51 8.91
CA HIS A 5 -78.04 -18.85 7.99
C HIS A 5 -76.60 -18.90 8.56
N TYR A 6 -75.71 -19.64 7.88
CA TYR A 6 -74.27 -19.59 8.18
C TYR A 6 -73.63 -18.40 7.48
N LEU A 7 -73.10 -17.47 8.23
CA LEU A 7 -72.30 -16.38 7.73
C LEU A 7 -70.85 -16.88 7.58
N LEU A 8 -70.40 -17.07 6.36
CA LEU A 8 -68.97 -17.39 6.06
C LEU A 8 -68.14 -16.10 6.15
N LEU A 9 -67.39 -15.95 7.25
CA LEU A 9 -66.33 -14.96 7.38
C LEU A 9 -65.11 -15.43 6.58
N ILE A 10 -64.83 -14.75 5.45
CA ILE A 10 -63.60 -14.93 4.68
C ILE A 10 -62.55 -14.01 5.31
N PRO A 11 -61.43 -14.55 5.86
CA PRO A 11 -60.38 -13.70 6.36
C PRO A 11 -59.62 -13.05 5.17
N PHE A 12 -59.69 -11.74 5.10
CA PHE A 12 -58.87 -10.96 4.18
C PHE A 12 -57.39 -11.02 4.65
N LEU A 13 -56.57 -11.83 3.99
CA LEU A 13 -55.13 -11.82 4.20
C LEU A 13 -54.54 -10.57 3.54
N VAL A 14 -54.27 -9.53 4.33
CA VAL A 14 -53.49 -8.39 3.86
C VAL A 14 -52.04 -8.83 3.73
N VAL A 15 -51.62 -9.18 2.51
CA VAL A 15 -50.24 -9.40 2.18
C VAL A 15 -49.59 -8.01 2.01
N THR A 16 -48.96 -7.51 3.09
CA THR A 16 -48.09 -6.35 3.00
C THR A 16 -46.85 -6.79 2.19
N ALA A 17 -46.76 -6.34 0.94
CA ALA A 17 -45.54 -6.47 0.15
C ALA A 17 -44.45 -5.64 0.80
N ILE A 18 -43.53 -6.28 1.53
CA ILE A 18 -42.29 -5.66 1.99
C ILE A 18 -41.43 -5.51 0.74
N SER A 19 -41.45 -4.32 0.13
CA SER A 19 -40.49 -3.99 -0.92
C SER A 19 -39.13 -3.90 -0.25
N ALA A 20 -38.20 -4.76 -0.64
CA ALA A 20 -36.82 -4.66 -0.24
C ALA A 20 -36.28 -3.28 -0.69
N GLN A 21 -36.06 -2.37 0.23
CA GLN A 21 -35.36 -1.13 -0.07
C GLN A 21 -33.91 -1.46 -0.47
N GLY A 22 -33.45 -0.95 -1.60
CA GLY A 22 -32.05 -1.03 -1.99
C GLY A 22 -31.14 -0.42 -0.89
N ARG A 23 -29.95 -0.97 -0.73
CA ARG A 23 -28.96 -0.44 0.21
C ARG A 23 -28.61 1.01 -0.17
N LYS A 24 -28.84 1.95 0.75
CA LYS A 24 -28.50 3.35 0.53
C LYS A 24 -27.02 3.58 0.83
N ILE A 25 -26.32 4.23 -0.10
CA ILE A 25 -24.95 4.70 0.08
C ILE A 25 -25.01 6.05 0.77
N PRO A 26 -24.44 6.24 1.97
CA PRO A 26 -24.29 7.55 2.57
C PRO A 26 -23.44 8.44 1.67
N VAL A 27 -23.90 9.63 1.34
CA VAL A 27 -23.19 10.53 0.40
C VAL A 27 -22.26 11.46 1.16
N ASP A 28 -22.74 12.10 2.19
CA ASP A 28 -22.01 13.06 3.03
C ASP A 28 -22.43 12.87 4.50
N THR A 29 -21.58 12.15 5.26
CA THR A 29 -21.91 11.74 6.63
C THR A 29 -20.63 11.71 7.46
N ILE A 30 -20.71 12.16 8.71
CA ILE A 30 -19.61 12.12 9.68
C ILE A 30 -20.13 11.57 11.00
N ILE A 31 -19.47 10.53 11.50
CA ILE A 31 -19.66 10.01 12.86
C ILE A 31 -18.38 10.31 13.64
N THR A 32 -18.55 10.96 14.79
CA THR A 32 -17.41 11.36 15.64
C THR A 32 -17.40 10.55 16.92
N THR A 33 -16.27 9.94 17.24
CA THR A 33 -16.02 9.21 18.49
C THR A 33 -14.76 9.74 19.18
N LYS A 34 -14.67 9.55 20.48
CA LYS A 34 -13.47 9.88 21.28
C LYS A 34 -12.85 8.61 21.80
N SER A 35 -11.52 8.55 21.79
CA SER A 35 -10.78 7.40 22.25
C SER A 35 -9.42 7.82 22.83
N LYS A 36 -8.66 6.85 23.30
CA LYS A 36 -7.31 7.05 23.83
C LYS A 36 -6.43 5.85 23.50
N ALA A 37 -5.12 6.07 23.42
CA ALA A 37 -4.14 5.04 23.26
C ALA A 37 -2.82 5.46 23.94
N THR A 38 -2.04 4.48 24.41
CA THR A 38 -0.70 4.72 24.91
C THR A 38 0.30 4.57 23.77
N ILE A 39 0.86 5.71 23.33
CA ILE A 39 1.80 5.77 22.22
C ILE A 39 3.16 6.22 22.76
N ASN A 40 4.21 5.43 22.52
CA ASN A 40 5.55 5.68 23.04
C ASN A 40 5.56 5.98 24.57
N GLY A 41 4.75 5.25 25.33
CA GLY A 41 4.61 5.42 26.78
C GLY A 41 3.79 6.63 27.22
N THR A 42 3.24 7.42 26.29
CA THR A 42 2.43 8.60 26.60
C THR A 42 0.95 8.35 26.27
N LEU A 43 0.06 8.62 27.22
CA LEU A 43 -1.39 8.55 26.97
C LEU A 43 -1.83 9.69 26.06
N ILE A 44 -2.33 9.35 24.89
CA ILE A 44 -2.85 10.29 23.87
C ILE A 44 -4.36 10.15 23.82
N ASN A 45 -5.08 11.23 24.13
CA ASN A 45 -6.52 11.35 23.85
C ASN A 45 -6.69 11.85 22.41
N TYR A 46 -7.64 11.28 21.69
CA TYR A 46 -7.88 11.62 20.29
C TYR A 46 -9.34 11.50 19.91
N THR A 47 -9.72 12.29 18.92
CA THR A 47 -11.02 12.25 18.27
C THR A 47 -10.90 11.53 16.93
N VAL A 48 -11.88 10.68 16.60
CA VAL A 48 -11.98 9.97 15.34
C VAL A 48 -13.23 10.41 14.60
N GLN A 49 -13.08 10.77 13.34
CA GLN A 49 -14.18 10.96 12.41
C GLN A 49 -14.19 9.81 11.40
N ALA A 50 -15.21 8.97 11.44
CA ALA A 50 -15.51 8.01 10.39
C ALA A 50 -16.58 8.62 9.50
N GLY A 51 -16.23 8.91 8.24
CA GLY A 51 -17.11 9.70 7.38
C GLY A 51 -17.17 9.21 5.95
N MET A 52 -18.17 9.75 5.26
CA MET A 52 -18.32 9.69 3.80
C MET A 52 -18.27 11.13 3.29
N GLN A 53 -17.42 11.40 2.29
CA GLN A 53 -17.35 12.71 1.66
C GLN A 53 -17.51 12.55 0.15
N PRO A 54 -18.39 13.33 -0.50
CA PRO A 54 -18.63 13.22 -1.93
C PRO A 54 -17.46 13.71 -2.79
N VAL A 55 -17.37 13.17 -4.00
CA VAL A 55 -16.72 13.76 -5.16
C VAL A 55 -17.81 14.35 -6.02
N TRP A 56 -17.66 15.60 -6.46
CA TRP A 56 -18.63 16.29 -7.29
C TRP A 56 -18.17 16.36 -8.76
N ASP A 57 -19.13 16.44 -9.64
CA ASP A 57 -18.89 16.82 -11.01
C ASP A 57 -18.81 18.36 -11.17
N GLU A 58 -18.63 18.83 -12.40
CA GLU A 58 -18.55 20.25 -12.73
C GLU A 58 -19.87 21.03 -12.48
N LYS A 59 -21.00 20.32 -12.33
CA LYS A 59 -22.30 20.90 -12.01
C LYS A 59 -22.56 20.94 -10.49
N GLY A 60 -21.66 20.34 -9.70
CA GLY A 60 -21.81 20.23 -8.24
C GLY A 60 -22.67 19.04 -7.81
N GLU A 61 -22.96 18.08 -8.69
CA GLU A 61 -23.68 16.86 -8.38
C GLU A 61 -22.72 15.78 -7.89
N PRO A 62 -23.09 14.99 -6.86
CA PRO A 62 -22.22 13.96 -6.30
C PRO A 62 -22.15 12.75 -7.25
N ILE A 63 -20.96 12.42 -7.76
CA ILE A 63 -20.70 11.30 -8.67
C ILE A 63 -20.05 10.09 -7.98
N ALA A 64 -19.50 10.30 -6.79
CA ALA A 64 -19.00 9.24 -5.90
C ALA A 64 -19.04 9.72 -4.45
N SER A 65 -18.96 8.76 -3.51
CA SER A 65 -18.78 9.06 -2.09
C SER A 65 -17.65 8.21 -1.55
N LEU A 66 -16.65 8.86 -0.97
CA LEU A 66 -15.44 8.21 -0.44
C LEU A 66 -15.51 8.11 1.08
N GLN A 67 -15.32 6.88 1.56
CA GLN A 67 -15.19 6.63 2.99
C GLN A 67 -13.77 6.98 3.45
N TYR A 68 -13.69 7.68 4.58
CA TYR A 68 -12.44 8.01 5.25
C TYR A 68 -12.52 7.79 6.77
N THR A 69 -11.36 7.63 7.39
CA THR A 69 -11.21 7.64 8.85
C THR A 69 -10.13 8.63 9.24
N TYR A 70 -10.49 9.66 9.98
CA TYR A 70 -9.63 10.77 10.35
C TYR A 70 -9.39 10.83 11.85
N TYR A 71 -8.13 10.76 12.26
CA TYR A 71 -7.66 10.81 13.65
C TYR A 71 -7.02 12.14 13.94
N THR A 72 -7.50 12.80 14.99
CA THR A 72 -6.95 14.06 15.48
C THR A 72 -6.59 13.95 16.96
N ARG A 73 -5.38 14.34 17.31
CA ARG A 73 -4.97 14.41 18.72
C ARG A 73 -5.69 15.55 19.41
N ASP A 74 -6.31 15.26 20.57
CA ASP A 74 -7.00 16.24 21.40
C ASP A 74 -6.01 17.15 22.16
N ASN A 75 -6.53 18.27 22.65
CA ASN A 75 -5.81 19.23 23.49
C ASN A 75 -4.56 19.85 22.83
N ILE A 76 -4.56 20.00 21.52
CA ILE A 76 -3.53 20.72 20.77
C ILE A 76 -3.94 22.19 20.63
N LYS A 77 -3.04 23.11 21.03
CA LYS A 77 -3.27 24.55 21.05
C LYS A 77 -3.60 25.14 19.67
N ASP A 78 -2.87 24.72 18.62
CA ASP A 78 -3.08 25.13 17.23
C ASP A 78 -3.14 23.87 16.35
N SER A 79 -4.30 23.24 16.32
CA SER A 79 -4.52 22.04 15.50
C SER A 79 -4.36 22.30 14.01
N ALA A 80 -4.62 23.55 13.57
CA ALA A 80 -4.51 23.92 12.16
C ALA A 80 -3.05 23.95 11.66
N SER A 81 -2.06 24.08 12.54
CA SER A 81 -0.64 24.06 12.21
C SER A 81 0.02 22.71 12.42
N ARG A 82 -0.67 21.74 13.08
CA ARG A 82 -0.17 20.40 13.30
C ARG A 82 0.00 19.65 11.96
N PRO A 83 1.03 18.81 11.77
CA PRO A 83 1.18 18.01 10.55
C PRO A 83 -0.06 17.16 10.25
N LEU A 84 -0.34 16.94 8.96
CA LEU A 84 -1.41 16.08 8.45
C LEU A 84 -0.80 15.01 7.53
N LEU A 85 -0.97 13.74 7.89
CA LEU A 85 -0.58 12.58 7.10
C LEU A 85 -1.81 12.00 6.40
N ILE A 86 -1.79 11.95 5.07
CA ILE A 86 -2.86 11.44 4.23
C ILE A 86 -2.44 10.08 3.67
N SER A 87 -3.17 9.02 3.99
CA SER A 87 -2.77 7.64 3.77
C SER A 87 -3.64 6.90 2.76
N PHE A 88 -2.98 6.18 1.85
CA PHE A 88 -3.60 5.33 0.83
C PHE A 88 -2.93 3.95 0.78
N ASN A 89 -3.72 2.90 0.62
CA ASN A 89 -3.21 1.64 0.07
C ASN A 89 -3.26 1.64 -1.47
N GLY A 90 -2.81 0.57 -2.07
CA GLY A 90 -2.63 0.42 -3.51
C GLY A 90 -3.65 -0.47 -4.20
N GLY A 91 -3.17 -1.45 -4.88
CA GLY A 91 -3.93 -2.45 -5.62
C GLY A 91 -3.89 -2.28 -7.14
N PRO A 92 -4.61 -1.34 -7.77
CA PRO A 92 -5.22 -0.08 -7.33
C PRO A 92 -6.55 -0.19 -6.57
N GLY A 93 -7.20 -1.30 -6.58
CA GLY A 93 -8.52 -1.53 -5.96
C GLY A 93 -8.49 -1.91 -4.48
N SER A 94 -7.37 -1.77 -3.77
CA SER A 94 -7.30 -2.09 -2.34
C SER A 94 -7.85 -0.97 -1.47
N ALA A 95 -8.62 -1.35 -0.44
CA ALA A 95 -8.99 -0.44 0.64
C ALA A 95 -7.75 -0.04 1.46
N SER A 96 -7.80 1.11 2.12
CA SER A 96 -6.71 1.62 2.97
C SER A 96 -6.60 0.91 4.33
N VAL A 97 -7.18 -0.28 4.46
CA VAL A 97 -7.28 -1.07 5.69
C VAL A 97 -5.93 -1.53 6.23
N TRP A 98 -4.98 -1.88 5.35
CA TRP A 98 -3.68 -2.43 5.73
C TRP A 98 -2.85 -1.37 6.47
N MET A 99 -2.68 -0.20 5.86
CA MET A 99 -2.03 0.95 6.47
C MET A 99 -2.76 1.44 7.72
N HIS A 100 -4.10 1.36 7.72
CA HIS A 100 -4.96 1.81 8.81
C HIS A 100 -4.84 0.92 10.06
N LEU A 101 -5.01 -0.40 9.90
CA LEU A 101 -5.07 -1.35 11.02
C LEU A 101 -3.77 -2.12 11.26
N ALA A 102 -2.67 -1.76 10.60
CA ALA A 102 -1.42 -2.46 10.88
C ALA A 102 -0.19 -1.55 10.90
N TYR A 103 -0.29 -0.27 10.52
CA TYR A 103 0.88 0.58 10.43
C TYR A 103 0.82 1.84 11.29
N THR A 104 0.29 2.94 10.74
CA THR A 104 0.44 4.27 11.33
C THR A 104 -0.66 4.63 12.32
N GLY A 105 -1.82 3.96 12.26
CA GLY A 105 -2.99 4.24 13.09
C GLY A 105 -2.83 3.85 14.56
N PRO A 106 -3.70 4.38 15.46
CA PRO A 106 -3.63 4.09 16.89
C PRO A 106 -4.20 2.71 17.26
N ARG A 107 -4.82 2.00 16.31
CA ARG A 107 -5.31 0.62 16.48
C ARG A 107 -4.60 -0.28 15.50
N ILE A 108 -4.26 -1.48 15.93
CA ILE A 108 -3.51 -2.45 15.14
C ILE A 108 -4.19 -3.81 15.19
N LEU A 109 -4.14 -4.55 14.08
CA LEU A 109 -4.58 -5.95 14.02
C LEU A 109 -3.90 -6.78 15.11
N LYS A 110 -4.63 -7.70 15.70
CA LYS A 110 -4.09 -8.65 16.66
C LYS A 110 -3.23 -9.68 15.92
N ILE A 111 -1.92 -9.50 16.01
CA ILE A 111 -0.87 -10.32 15.39
C ILE A 111 0.19 -10.67 16.44
N ASP A 112 1.01 -11.70 16.17
CA ASP A 112 2.21 -11.98 16.93
C ASP A 112 3.38 -11.04 16.56
N ASP A 113 4.53 -11.21 17.21
CA ASP A 113 5.68 -10.34 17.00
C ASP A 113 6.32 -10.48 15.60
N GLU A 114 6.08 -11.58 14.89
CA GLU A 114 6.56 -11.83 13.53
C GLU A 114 5.52 -11.46 12.44
N GLY A 115 4.29 -11.08 12.85
CA GLY A 115 3.25 -10.58 11.95
C GLY A 115 2.18 -11.59 11.57
N TYR A 116 2.16 -12.77 12.20
CA TYR A 116 1.13 -13.77 11.94
C TYR A 116 -0.15 -13.46 12.73
N PRO A 117 -1.33 -13.52 12.07
CA PRO A 117 -2.60 -13.24 12.72
C PRO A 117 -2.94 -14.22 13.84
N VAL A 118 -3.45 -13.71 14.96
CA VAL A 118 -3.83 -14.49 16.16
C VAL A 118 -5.34 -14.51 16.34
N GLN A 119 -5.92 -15.70 16.44
CA GLN A 119 -7.35 -15.87 16.75
C GLN A 119 -7.63 -15.75 18.27
N PRO A 120 -8.85 -15.23 18.63
CA PRO A 120 -9.86 -14.62 17.76
C PRO A 120 -9.34 -13.31 17.18
N TYR A 121 -9.69 -13.06 15.89
CA TYR A 121 -9.25 -11.86 15.20
C TYR A 121 -9.85 -10.61 15.83
N GLY A 122 -9.13 -9.51 15.79
CA GLY A 122 -9.54 -8.24 16.37
C GLY A 122 -8.45 -7.20 16.30
N VAL A 123 -8.60 -6.14 17.08
CA VAL A 123 -7.66 -5.01 17.13
C VAL A 123 -7.15 -4.77 18.56
N ASN A 124 -5.93 -4.29 18.67
CA ASN A 124 -5.28 -3.84 19.90
C ASN A 124 -4.88 -2.36 19.78
N GLU A 125 -4.40 -1.74 20.85
CA GLU A 125 -3.69 -0.46 20.78
C GLU A 125 -2.39 -0.62 19.99
N ASN A 126 -2.05 0.37 19.17
CA ASN A 126 -0.75 0.46 18.50
C ASN A 126 0.19 1.37 19.31
N PRO A 127 1.13 0.82 20.07
CA PRO A 127 2.03 1.63 20.88
C PRO A 127 3.05 2.43 20.07
N TYR A 128 3.13 2.17 18.77
CA TYR A 128 4.07 2.82 17.87
C TYR A 128 3.39 3.77 16.85
N SER A 129 2.06 3.97 16.95
CA SER A 129 1.33 4.90 16.07
C SER A 129 2.00 6.26 16.00
N VAL A 130 2.01 6.88 14.81
CA VAL A 130 2.54 8.24 14.60
C VAL A 130 1.55 9.36 14.98
N LEU A 131 0.42 9.02 15.62
CA LEU A 131 -0.56 9.99 16.10
C LEU A 131 0.00 10.92 17.19
N ASP A 132 1.12 10.58 17.81
CA ASP A 132 1.86 11.49 18.70
C ASP A 132 2.48 12.67 17.94
N GLU A 133 2.85 12.51 16.67
CA GLU A 133 3.54 13.50 15.84
C GLU A 133 2.63 14.21 14.83
N THR A 134 1.68 13.50 14.23
CA THR A 134 0.84 13.98 13.13
C THR A 134 -0.60 13.53 13.28
N ASP A 135 -1.57 14.31 12.79
CA ASP A 135 -2.93 13.81 12.58
C ASP A 135 -2.96 12.96 11.30
N ILE A 136 -3.87 11.97 11.22
CA ILE A 136 -3.83 10.96 10.17
C ILE A 136 -5.20 10.78 9.54
N VAL A 137 -5.29 10.81 8.22
CA VAL A 137 -6.49 10.42 7.50
C VAL A 137 -6.22 9.24 6.56
N TYR A 138 -7.04 8.20 6.68
CA TYR A 138 -7.06 7.05 5.77
C TYR A 138 -8.22 7.23 4.80
N VAL A 139 -7.92 7.24 3.51
CA VAL A 139 -8.90 7.45 2.46
C VAL A 139 -9.07 6.17 1.65
N ASN A 140 -10.29 5.70 1.52
CA ASN A 140 -10.62 4.61 0.61
C ASN A 140 -10.97 5.19 -0.76
N PRO A 141 -10.18 4.93 -1.82
CA PRO A 141 -10.52 5.33 -3.18
C PRO A 141 -11.85 4.73 -3.64
N VAL A 142 -12.38 5.24 -4.73
CA VAL A 142 -13.67 4.78 -5.30
C VAL A 142 -13.75 3.26 -5.41
N ASN A 143 -14.88 2.68 -5.01
CA ASN A 143 -15.19 1.25 -4.95
C ASN A 143 -14.38 0.42 -3.95
N THR A 144 -13.49 1.01 -3.14
CA THR A 144 -12.79 0.32 -2.07
C THR A 144 -13.42 0.62 -0.70
N GLY A 145 -13.21 -0.21 0.30
CA GLY A 145 -13.89 -0.05 1.58
C GLY A 145 -15.40 0.11 1.41
N TYR A 146 -15.96 1.13 2.03
CA TYR A 146 -17.37 1.53 1.83
C TYR A 146 -17.56 2.58 0.73
N SER A 147 -16.49 3.06 0.09
CA SER A 147 -16.58 4.03 -1.02
C SER A 147 -17.30 3.45 -2.23
N ARG A 148 -18.14 4.23 -2.85
CA ARG A 148 -18.93 3.82 -4.03
C ARG A 148 -19.06 4.97 -5.03
N THR A 149 -19.17 4.61 -6.29
CA THR A 149 -19.69 5.52 -7.33
C THR A 149 -21.18 5.79 -7.09
N ILE A 150 -21.64 6.95 -7.48
CA ILE A 150 -23.05 7.35 -7.48
C ILE A 150 -23.44 7.56 -8.94
N PRO A 151 -24.16 6.61 -9.57
CA PRO A 151 -24.62 6.76 -10.94
C PRO A 151 -25.72 7.82 -11.00
N GLU A 152 -25.79 8.56 -12.10
CA GLU A 152 -26.95 9.36 -12.44
C GLU A 152 -28.18 8.44 -12.61
N THR A 153 -29.37 8.95 -12.34
CA THR A 153 -30.59 8.13 -12.37
C THR A 153 -30.82 7.55 -13.76
N GLY A 154 -30.73 6.24 -13.87
CA GLY A 154 -30.94 5.48 -15.13
C GLY A 154 -29.71 5.34 -16.02
N GLU A 155 -28.54 5.79 -15.59
CA GLU A 155 -27.29 5.67 -16.35
C GLU A 155 -26.31 4.71 -15.71
N GLU A 156 -25.43 4.11 -16.53
CA GLU A 156 -24.27 3.38 -16.03
C GLU A 156 -23.17 4.37 -15.61
N VAL A 157 -22.37 3.95 -14.64
CA VAL A 157 -21.22 4.74 -14.17
C VAL A 157 -20.20 4.91 -15.29
N ASP A 158 -19.84 6.13 -15.62
CA ASP A 158 -18.71 6.39 -16.51
C ASP A 158 -17.40 6.01 -15.81
N ARG A 159 -16.92 4.81 -16.14
CA ARG A 159 -15.71 4.23 -15.54
C ARG A 159 -14.45 5.06 -15.79
N LYS A 160 -14.38 5.82 -16.89
CA LYS A 160 -13.22 6.64 -17.25
C LYS A 160 -13.00 7.80 -16.27
N LYS A 161 -14.03 8.20 -15.53
CA LYS A 161 -13.92 9.25 -14.50
C LYS A 161 -13.14 8.79 -13.25
N PHE A 162 -12.97 7.45 -13.03
CA PHE A 162 -12.44 6.92 -11.78
C PHE A 162 -11.33 5.88 -11.96
N PHE A 163 -11.40 5.02 -12.97
CA PHE A 163 -10.60 3.79 -13.03
C PHE A 163 -9.46 3.85 -14.04
N GLY A 164 -8.46 4.60 -13.70
CA GLY A 164 -7.20 4.78 -14.39
C GLY A 164 -6.28 5.68 -13.58
N ILE A 165 -4.98 5.67 -13.88
CA ILE A 165 -3.97 6.41 -13.11
C ILE A 165 -4.31 7.90 -13.06
N ASN A 166 -4.56 8.53 -14.21
CA ASN A 166 -4.82 9.97 -14.29
C ASN A 166 -6.18 10.35 -13.70
N ALA A 167 -7.21 9.50 -13.88
CA ALA A 167 -8.53 9.70 -13.31
C ALA A 167 -8.50 9.61 -11.78
N ASP A 168 -7.80 8.60 -11.23
CA ASP A 168 -7.60 8.39 -9.80
C ASP A 168 -6.91 9.60 -9.15
N ILE A 169 -5.84 10.11 -9.75
CA ILE A 169 -5.13 11.30 -9.31
C ILE A 169 -6.05 12.53 -9.33
N LYS A 170 -6.80 12.73 -10.41
CA LYS A 170 -7.65 13.92 -10.60
C LYS A 170 -8.72 14.01 -9.51
N TYR A 171 -9.57 12.97 -9.37
CA TYR A 171 -10.67 13.07 -8.40
C TYR A 171 -10.18 13.07 -6.94
N LEU A 172 -9.07 12.38 -6.65
CA LEU A 172 -8.48 12.41 -5.30
C LEU A 172 -7.88 13.78 -4.97
N ALA A 173 -7.26 14.47 -5.91
CA ALA A 173 -6.75 15.83 -5.68
C ALA A 173 -7.89 16.80 -5.34
N GLU A 174 -9.02 16.76 -6.05
CA GLU A 174 -10.22 17.55 -5.77
C GLU A 174 -10.84 17.19 -4.42
N TRP A 175 -10.95 15.89 -4.13
CA TRP A 175 -11.45 15.39 -2.86
C TRP A 175 -10.59 15.88 -1.68
N LEU A 176 -9.26 15.84 -1.80
CA LEU A 176 -8.32 16.31 -0.80
C LEU A 176 -8.41 17.82 -0.56
N ASN A 177 -8.62 18.61 -1.62
CA ASN A 177 -8.87 20.05 -1.48
C ASN A 177 -10.09 20.30 -0.58
N THR A 178 -11.19 19.63 -0.85
CA THR A 178 -12.41 19.71 -0.02
C THR A 178 -12.16 19.24 1.41
N PHE A 179 -11.47 18.12 1.59
CA PHE A 179 -11.15 17.59 2.92
C PHE A 179 -10.32 18.58 3.75
N VAL A 180 -9.26 19.13 3.16
CA VAL A 180 -8.39 20.12 3.81
C VAL A 180 -9.15 21.39 4.18
N THR A 181 -10.06 21.83 3.31
CA THR A 181 -10.91 23.01 3.54
C THR A 181 -11.91 22.77 4.67
N ARG A 182 -12.67 21.67 4.63
CA ARG A 182 -13.67 21.31 5.65
C ARG A 182 -13.07 21.16 7.04
N ASN A 183 -11.85 20.65 7.12
CA ASN A 183 -11.15 20.38 8.38
C ASN A 183 -10.21 21.52 8.81
N ASN A 184 -10.20 22.66 8.12
CA ASN A 184 -9.33 23.82 8.41
C ASN A 184 -7.83 23.45 8.47
N ARG A 185 -7.34 22.64 7.49
CA ARG A 185 -5.98 22.11 7.49
C ARG A 185 -5.06 22.76 6.44
N TRP A 186 -5.44 23.92 5.89
CA TRP A 186 -4.61 24.62 4.89
C TRP A 186 -3.24 25.02 5.42
N ARG A 187 -3.12 25.40 6.69
CA ARG A 187 -1.86 25.78 7.34
C ARG A 187 -1.00 24.60 7.77
N SER A 188 -1.54 23.38 7.80
CA SER A 188 -0.80 22.19 8.21
C SER A 188 0.33 21.86 7.24
N PRO A 189 1.53 21.53 7.73
CA PRO A 189 2.51 20.77 6.95
C PRO A 189 1.84 19.46 6.48
N LYS A 190 1.90 19.16 5.18
CA LYS A 190 1.17 18.06 4.58
C LYS A 190 2.10 16.98 4.08
N TYR A 191 1.76 15.74 4.42
CA TYR A 191 2.45 14.54 4.01
C TYR A 191 1.45 13.59 3.37
N ILE A 192 1.85 12.94 2.28
CA ILE A 192 1.08 11.86 1.68
C ILE A 192 1.88 10.57 1.74
N ILE A 193 1.21 9.49 2.13
CA ILE A 193 1.82 8.16 2.22
C ILE A 193 1.02 7.16 1.41
N GLY A 194 1.71 6.34 0.60
CA GLY A 194 1.09 5.35 -0.25
C GLY A 194 1.85 4.04 -0.31
N GLU A 195 1.13 2.92 -0.19
CA GLU A 195 1.70 1.59 -0.28
C GLU A 195 1.41 0.95 -1.64
N SER A 196 2.39 0.24 -2.19
CA SER A 196 2.25 -0.49 -3.45
C SER A 196 1.90 0.44 -4.61
N TYR A 197 0.79 0.19 -5.35
CA TYR A 197 0.23 1.16 -6.30
C TYR A 197 -0.06 2.53 -5.64
N GLY A 198 -0.29 2.57 -4.34
CA GLY A 198 -0.36 3.83 -3.58
C GLY A 198 0.90 4.70 -3.74
N GLY A 199 2.06 4.11 -3.99
CA GLY A 199 3.29 4.82 -4.38
C GLY A 199 3.12 5.57 -5.71
N THR A 200 2.60 4.90 -6.75
CA THR A 200 2.22 5.52 -8.04
C THR A 200 1.21 6.66 -7.83
N ARG A 201 0.17 6.41 -7.02
CA ARG A 201 -0.85 7.40 -6.67
C ARG A 201 -0.25 8.66 -6.03
N VAL A 202 0.60 8.51 -5.01
CA VAL A 202 1.17 9.67 -4.30
C VAL A 202 2.22 10.41 -5.14
N MET A 203 2.93 9.73 -6.04
CA MET A 203 3.78 10.40 -7.03
C MET A 203 2.96 11.33 -7.93
N GLY A 204 1.85 10.86 -8.47
CA GLY A 204 0.95 11.69 -9.31
C GLY A 204 0.26 12.79 -8.52
N LEU A 205 -0.27 12.49 -7.32
CA LEU A 205 -0.89 13.46 -6.44
C LEU A 205 0.06 14.59 -6.04
N SER A 206 1.36 14.34 -5.92
CA SER A 206 2.32 15.36 -5.53
C SER A 206 2.31 16.57 -6.48
N LEU A 207 2.19 16.33 -7.78
CA LEU A 207 2.10 17.40 -8.78
C LEU A 207 0.69 17.95 -8.92
N ALA A 208 -0.33 17.08 -8.92
CA ALA A 208 -1.73 17.50 -9.07
C ALA A 208 -2.17 18.43 -7.93
N LEU A 209 -1.86 18.10 -6.68
CA LEU A 209 -2.14 18.96 -5.53
C LEU A 209 -1.45 20.32 -5.67
N GLN A 210 -0.19 20.33 -6.11
CA GLN A 210 0.58 21.55 -6.27
C GLN A 210 0.06 22.44 -7.39
N ASN A 211 -0.17 21.90 -8.60
CA ASN A 211 -0.46 22.68 -9.79
C ASN A 211 -1.95 22.93 -10.02
N GLN A 212 -2.84 22.04 -9.52
CA GLN A 212 -4.28 22.16 -9.71
C GLN A 212 -4.99 22.68 -8.47
N GLN A 213 -4.46 22.37 -7.28
CA GLN A 213 -5.08 22.73 -6.00
C GLN A 213 -4.28 23.75 -5.19
N TRP A 214 -3.14 24.22 -5.71
CA TRP A 214 -2.22 25.19 -5.07
C TRP A 214 -1.81 24.78 -3.65
N MET A 215 -1.67 23.47 -3.46
CA MET A 215 -1.39 22.84 -2.17
C MET A 215 0.00 22.20 -2.20
N TYR A 216 0.97 22.81 -1.51
CA TYR A 216 2.30 22.24 -1.35
C TYR A 216 2.32 21.13 -0.31
N LEU A 217 3.14 20.11 -0.59
CA LEU A 217 3.48 19.03 0.33
C LEU A 217 4.86 19.26 0.92
N ASN A 218 5.05 18.81 2.17
CA ASN A 218 6.36 18.74 2.82
C ASN A 218 7.05 17.40 2.57
N GLY A 219 6.27 16.32 2.40
CA GLY A 219 6.83 15.01 2.15
C GLY A 219 5.90 14.05 1.41
N VAL A 220 6.53 13.17 0.64
CA VAL A 220 5.94 11.99 0.05
C VAL A 220 6.61 10.77 0.69
N ILE A 221 5.80 9.86 1.25
CA ILE A 221 6.27 8.62 1.85
C ILE A 221 5.75 7.47 0.99
N MET A 222 6.64 6.65 0.51
CA MET A 222 6.31 5.48 -0.32
C MET A 222 6.67 4.20 0.40
N VAL A 223 5.68 3.35 0.60
CA VAL A 223 5.81 2.05 1.27
C VAL A 223 5.74 0.96 0.22
N SER A 224 6.80 0.19 0.07
CA SER A 224 6.89 -0.89 -0.93
C SER A 224 6.31 -0.47 -2.29
N PRO A 225 6.77 0.66 -2.87
CA PRO A 225 6.10 1.28 -4.03
C PRO A 225 6.23 0.43 -5.29
N ALA A 226 5.14 0.39 -6.05
CA ALA A 226 5.11 -0.16 -7.39
C ALA A 226 5.48 0.91 -8.43
N ASP A 227 6.45 0.60 -9.30
CA ASP A 227 6.63 1.29 -10.58
C ASP A 227 6.21 0.36 -11.70
N TYR A 228 5.04 0.59 -12.27
CA TYR A 228 4.51 -0.28 -13.31
C TYR A 228 5.35 -0.31 -14.58
N LYS A 229 6.06 0.77 -14.91
CA LYS A 229 6.95 0.77 -16.08
C LYS A 229 8.10 -0.22 -15.90
N VAL A 230 8.75 -0.21 -14.72
CA VAL A 230 9.85 -1.15 -14.43
C VAL A 230 9.34 -2.58 -14.22
N LEU A 231 8.22 -2.75 -13.53
CA LEU A 231 7.70 -4.07 -13.17
C LEU A 231 7.05 -4.82 -14.34
N ARG A 232 6.53 -4.11 -15.36
CA ARG A 232 5.84 -4.71 -16.51
C ARG A 232 6.67 -4.81 -17.78
N GLU A 233 7.82 -4.19 -17.83
CA GLU A 233 8.72 -4.33 -18.97
C GLU A 233 9.41 -5.69 -18.92
N ASP A 234 9.17 -6.53 -19.91
CA ASP A 234 9.98 -7.71 -20.20
C ASP A 234 11.31 -7.24 -20.77
N GLY A 235 12.24 -6.88 -19.91
CA GLY A 235 13.51 -6.32 -20.32
C GLY A 235 14.66 -6.60 -19.37
N PRO A 236 15.89 -6.23 -19.77
CA PRO A 236 17.09 -6.49 -18.98
C PRO A 236 17.03 -5.87 -17.59
N VAL A 237 16.38 -4.71 -17.45
CA VAL A 237 16.29 -3.97 -16.20
C VAL A 237 15.49 -4.75 -15.17
N SER A 238 14.22 -5.07 -15.48
CA SER A 238 13.35 -5.78 -14.54
C SER A 238 13.92 -7.16 -14.17
N GLY A 239 14.51 -7.87 -15.14
CA GLY A 239 15.13 -9.17 -14.91
C GLY A 239 16.34 -9.12 -13.98
N ALA A 240 17.17 -8.08 -14.08
CA ALA A 240 18.36 -7.92 -13.25
C ALA A 240 18.02 -7.52 -11.81
N LEU A 241 17.10 -6.56 -11.62
CA LEU A 241 16.84 -5.89 -10.34
C LEU A 241 16.23 -6.79 -9.26
N ASN A 242 15.83 -8.02 -9.61
CA ASN A 242 15.28 -8.98 -8.65
C ASN A 242 16.34 -9.72 -7.84
N LEU A 243 17.62 -9.75 -8.27
CA LEU A 243 18.66 -10.52 -7.60
C LEU A 243 18.87 -10.13 -6.12
N PRO A 244 18.89 -8.84 -5.72
CA PRO A 244 19.00 -8.48 -4.31
C PRO A 244 17.85 -9.00 -3.44
N TYR A 245 16.62 -9.04 -3.98
CA TYR A 245 15.48 -9.66 -3.31
C TYR A 245 15.66 -11.18 -3.17
N TYR A 246 16.12 -11.88 -4.24
CA TYR A 246 16.39 -13.31 -4.15
C TYR A 246 17.42 -13.63 -3.07
N THR A 247 18.47 -12.81 -2.99
CA THR A 247 19.49 -12.94 -1.93
C THR A 247 18.88 -12.79 -0.54
N ALA A 248 18.03 -11.78 -0.34
CA ALA A 248 17.40 -11.54 0.96
C ALA A 248 16.47 -12.69 1.37
N ALA A 249 15.61 -13.15 0.47
CA ALA A 249 14.72 -14.28 0.73
C ALA A 249 15.49 -15.60 0.96
N ALA A 250 16.50 -15.88 0.15
CA ALA A 250 17.36 -17.05 0.33
C ALA A 250 18.14 -17.00 1.65
N TRP A 251 18.61 -15.81 2.05
CA TRP A 251 19.26 -15.60 3.34
C TRP A 251 18.32 -15.91 4.51
N HIS A 252 17.08 -15.42 4.49
CA HIS A 252 16.08 -15.71 5.51
C HIS A 252 15.84 -17.21 5.67
N HIS A 253 15.72 -17.92 4.56
CA HIS A 253 15.46 -19.35 4.55
C HIS A 253 16.72 -20.23 4.68
N GLN A 254 17.87 -19.63 4.99
CA GLN A 254 19.15 -20.34 5.12
C GLN A 254 19.49 -21.18 3.88
N ALA A 255 19.18 -20.66 2.68
CA ALA A 255 19.42 -21.32 1.41
C ALA A 255 20.69 -20.81 0.70
N LEU A 256 21.43 -19.86 1.30
CA LEU A 256 22.70 -19.37 0.77
C LEU A 256 23.88 -20.24 1.21
N PRO A 257 24.99 -20.21 0.46
CA PRO A 257 26.26 -20.80 0.89
C PRO A 257 26.71 -20.25 2.25
N ALA A 258 27.38 -21.09 3.04
CA ALA A 258 27.77 -20.75 4.42
C ALA A 258 28.54 -19.41 4.54
N ALA A 259 29.41 -19.09 3.59
CA ALA A 259 30.17 -17.84 3.58
C ALA A 259 29.30 -16.57 3.49
N LEU A 260 28.12 -16.64 2.87
CA LEU A 260 27.13 -15.55 2.87
C LEU A 260 26.19 -15.67 4.06
N GLN A 261 25.73 -16.87 4.38
CA GLN A 261 24.77 -17.10 5.45
C GLN A 261 25.22 -16.62 6.83
N GLN A 262 26.54 -16.61 7.08
CA GLN A 262 27.13 -16.14 8.33
C GLN A 262 27.28 -14.62 8.43
N LYS A 263 27.09 -13.88 7.33
CA LYS A 263 27.14 -12.42 7.33
C LYS A 263 25.78 -11.82 7.65
N ASP A 264 25.76 -10.61 8.19
CA ASP A 264 24.52 -9.84 8.29
C ASP A 264 23.98 -9.49 6.90
N LEU A 265 22.65 -9.51 6.76
CA LEU A 265 22.01 -9.20 5.47
C LEU A 265 22.36 -7.80 4.95
N ASN A 266 22.46 -6.81 5.85
CA ASN A 266 22.81 -5.45 5.48
C ASN A 266 24.25 -5.29 4.97
N ASP A 267 25.15 -6.24 5.30
CA ASP A 267 26.51 -6.28 4.77
C ASP A 267 26.57 -6.92 3.38
N ILE A 268 25.63 -7.84 3.08
CA ILE A 268 25.58 -8.55 1.80
C ILE A 268 24.91 -7.71 0.72
N LEU A 269 23.76 -7.07 1.03
CA LEU A 269 22.94 -6.42 0.02
C LEU A 269 23.65 -5.35 -0.80
N PRO A 270 24.52 -4.47 -0.24
CA PRO A 270 25.26 -3.50 -1.04
C PRO A 270 26.19 -4.15 -2.10
N GLU A 271 26.82 -5.30 -1.77
CA GLU A 271 27.64 -6.06 -2.72
C GLU A 271 26.80 -6.60 -3.87
N VAL A 272 25.60 -7.14 -3.55
CA VAL A 272 24.68 -7.72 -4.54
C VAL A 272 24.06 -6.64 -5.42
N GLU A 273 23.68 -5.49 -4.84
CA GLU A 273 23.19 -4.31 -5.59
C GLU A 273 24.25 -3.84 -6.62
N ALA A 274 25.51 -3.70 -6.18
CA ALA A 274 26.61 -3.30 -7.06
C ALA A 274 26.84 -4.34 -8.16
N TYR A 275 26.82 -5.64 -7.82
CA TYR A 275 26.95 -6.72 -8.79
C TYR A 275 25.80 -6.73 -9.79
N THR A 276 24.57 -6.48 -9.33
CA THR A 276 23.39 -6.39 -10.19
C THR A 276 23.56 -5.33 -11.27
N ILE A 277 23.97 -4.12 -10.89
CA ILE A 277 24.12 -3.00 -11.84
C ILE A 277 25.35 -3.18 -12.75
N ASN A 278 26.47 -3.64 -12.20
CA ASN A 278 27.75 -3.64 -12.91
C ASN A 278 28.00 -4.90 -13.74
N SER A 279 27.29 -6.01 -13.46
CA SER A 279 27.53 -7.30 -14.12
C SER A 279 26.26 -7.95 -14.66
N VAL A 280 25.20 -8.10 -13.84
CA VAL A 280 24.00 -8.82 -14.26
C VAL A 280 23.24 -8.05 -15.33
N LEU A 281 22.95 -6.78 -15.10
CA LEU A 281 22.24 -5.93 -16.06
C LEU A 281 22.95 -5.84 -17.41
N PRO A 282 24.26 -5.56 -17.51
CA PRO A 282 24.99 -5.58 -18.78
C PRO A 282 24.99 -6.96 -19.46
N ALA A 283 25.09 -8.04 -18.70
CA ALA A 283 25.07 -9.40 -19.25
C ALA A 283 23.72 -9.72 -19.89
N ILE A 284 22.61 -9.45 -19.18
CA ILE A 284 21.25 -9.66 -19.68
C ILE A 284 21.00 -8.77 -20.92
N ALA A 285 21.46 -7.52 -20.92
CA ALA A 285 21.29 -6.59 -22.04
C ALA A 285 21.94 -7.07 -23.35
N LYS A 286 22.97 -7.94 -23.29
CA LYS A 286 23.59 -8.55 -24.48
C LYS A 286 22.72 -9.64 -25.12
N GLY A 287 21.73 -10.16 -24.40
CA GLY A 287 20.82 -11.19 -24.89
C GLY A 287 21.56 -12.39 -25.47
N GLY A 288 21.22 -12.83 -26.69
CA GLY A 288 21.86 -13.94 -27.38
C GLY A 288 23.28 -13.68 -27.86
N PHE A 289 23.80 -12.46 -27.73
CA PHE A 289 25.17 -12.10 -28.14
C PHE A 289 26.17 -12.10 -26.97
N ILE A 290 25.78 -12.49 -25.79
CA ILE A 290 26.69 -12.70 -24.66
C ILE A 290 27.63 -13.90 -24.97
N SER A 291 28.92 -13.80 -24.63
CA SER A 291 29.82 -14.94 -24.77
C SER A 291 29.47 -16.06 -23.79
N GLU A 292 29.73 -17.32 -24.17
CA GLU A 292 29.45 -18.47 -23.31
C GLU A 292 30.23 -18.39 -21.98
N THR A 293 31.46 -17.93 -22.01
CA THR A 293 32.30 -17.74 -20.82
C THR A 293 31.68 -16.71 -19.87
N GLU A 294 31.28 -15.55 -20.37
CA GLU A 294 30.66 -14.50 -19.57
C GLU A 294 29.32 -14.97 -18.99
N ARG A 295 28.47 -15.59 -19.83
CA ARG A 295 27.19 -16.16 -19.44
C ARG A 295 27.34 -17.15 -18.27
N ASN A 296 28.30 -18.07 -18.37
CA ASN A 296 28.58 -19.04 -17.34
C ASN A 296 29.09 -18.41 -16.05
N THR A 297 29.96 -17.40 -16.15
CA THR A 297 30.51 -16.68 -14.98
C THR A 297 29.44 -15.93 -14.24
N VAL A 298 28.56 -15.21 -14.98
CA VAL A 298 27.44 -14.45 -14.39
C VAL A 298 26.43 -15.39 -13.77
N ALA A 299 26.06 -16.49 -14.46
CA ALA A 299 25.12 -17.48 -13.93
C ALA A 299 25.60 -18.13 -12.62
N GLU A 300 26.91 -18.43 -12.52
CA GLU A 300 27.50 -19.01 -11.32
C GLU A 300 27.43 -18.05 -10.13
N LYS A 301 27.76 -16.78 -10.35
CA LYS A 301 27.69 -15.76 -9.27
C LYS A 301 26.24 -15.39 -8.92
N MET A 302 25.30 -15.36 -9.89
CA MET A 302 23.86 -15.22 -9.61
C MET A 302 23.36 -16.39 -8.77
N ALA A 303 23.71 -17.63 -9.10
CA ALA A 303 23.35 -18.81 -8.32
C ALA A 303 23.85 -18.71 -6.87
N TYR A 304 25.10 -18.27 -6.70
CA TYR A 304 25.71 -18.06 -5.38
C TYR A 304 24.90 -17.07 -4.50
N TYR A 305 24.30 -16.03 -5.11
CA TYR A 305 23.49 -15.04 -4.40
C TYR A 305 22.01 -15.43 -4.28
N ALA A 306 21.47 -16.15 -5.27
CA ALA A 306 20.01 -16.41 -5.31
C ALA A 306 19.59 -17.68 -4.51
N GLY A 307 20.52 -18.51 -4.07
CA GLY A 307 20.17 -19.79 -3.47
C GLY A 307 19.57 -20.80 -4.46
N LEU A 308 19.74 -20.56 -5.76
CA LEU A 308 19.35 -21.45 -6.87
C LEU A 308 20.60 -22.13 -7.45
N THR A 309 20.40 -23.16 -8.25
CA THR A 309 21.51 -23.80 -8.97
C THR A 309 21.91 -23.00 -10.21
N LYS A 310 23.18 -23.11 -10.62
CA LYS A 310 23.67 -22.52 -11.88
C LYS A 310 22.83 -22.98 -13.08
N LYS A 311 22.43 -24.26 -13.08
CA LYS A 311 21.59 -24.82 -14.14
C LYS A 311 20.23 -24.08 -14.24
N GLU A 312 19.58 -23.83 -13.13
CA GLU A 312 18.31 -23.09 -13.09
C GLU A 312 18.48 -21.67 -13.63
N ILE A 313 19.54 -20.96 -13.26
CA ILE A 313 19.84 -19.63 -13.79
C ILE A 313 20.07 -19.65 -15.31
N LEU A 314 20.80 -20.65 -15.82
CA LEU A 314 21.07 -20.82 -17.26
C LEU A 314 19.80 -21.21 -18.03
N ASP A 315 18.98 -22.11 -17.49
CA ASP A 315 17.71 -22.53 -18.10
C ASP A 315 16.72 -21.34 -18.24
N GLN A 316 16.80 -20.35 -17.35
CA GLN A 316 16.03 -19.10 -17.39
C GLN A 316 16.74 -17.97 -18.16
N ASN A 317 17.81 -18.25 -18.90
CA ASN A 317 18.58 -17.28 -19.67
C ASN A 317 19.03 -16.04 -18.87
N LEU A 318 19.45 -16.21 -17.62
CA LEU A 318 19.82 -15.19 -16.62
C LEU A 318 18.63 -14.32 -16.11
N VAL A 319 17.44 -14.47 -16.66
CA VAL A 319 16.22 -13.74 -16.28
C VAL A 319 15.29 -14.70 -15.54
N VAL A 320 15.54 -14.89 -14.27
CA VAL A 320 14.71 -15.77 -13.43
C VAL A 320 13.39 -15.05 -13.12
N PRO A 321 12.22 -15.62 -13.48
CA PRO A 321 10.95 -15.07 -13.05
C PRO A 321 10.77 -15.16 -11.54
N THR A 322 10.19 -14.13 -10.92
CA THR A 322 9.93 -14.16 -9.46
C THR A 322 9.03 -15.33 -9.07
N SER A 323 8.03 -15.65 -9.90
CA SER A 323 7.16 -16.82 -9.68
C SER A 323 7.91 -18.14 -9.64
N TYR A 324 8.90 -18.31 -10.54
CA TYR A 324 9.79 -19.48 -10.54
C TYR A 324 10.60 -19.54 -9.24
N PHE A 325 11.16 -18.42 -8.79
CA PHE A 325 11.89 -18.32 -7.54
C PHE A 325 11.04 -18.69 -6.33
N TRP A 326 9.81 -18.15 -6.22
CA TRP A 326 8.90 -18.49 -5.12
C TRP A 326 8.57 -19.97 -5.05
N LYS A 327 8.46 -20.62 -6.22
CA LYS A 327 8.15 -22.05 -6.34
C LYS A 327 9.33 -22.95 -5.99
N ASN A 328 10.55 -22.55 -6.38
CA ASN A 328 11.67 -23.46 -6.42
C ASN A 328 12.74 -23.23 -5.33
N LEU A 329 12.77 -22.09 -4.64
CA LEU A 329 13.78 -21.78 -3.63
C LEU A 329 13.93 -22.89 -2.57
N LEU A 330 12.84 -23.45 -2.10
CA LEU A 330 12.81 -24.46 -1.04
C LEU A 330 12.41 -25.85 -1.54
N LYS A 331 12.35 -26.06 -2.86
CA LYS A 331 11.92 -27.31 -3.49
C LYS A 331 12.66 -28.52 -2.93
N ASP A 332 13.98 -28.48 -2.92
CA ASP A 332 14.84 -29.60 -2.51
C ASP A 332 15.10 -29.63 -0.99
N LYS A 333 14.78 -28.55 -0.27
CA LYS A 333 15.00 -28.42 1.18
C LYS A 333 13.80 -28.89 2.01
N SER A 334 12.62 -28.44 1.67
CA SER A 334 11.41 -28.70 2.44
C SER A 334 10.16 -28.97 1.61
N GLY A 335 10.20 -28.70 0.31
CA GLY A 335 9.04 -28.81 -0.57
C GLY A 335 8.01 -27.67 -0.43
N TYR A 336 8.25 -26.67 0.41
CA TYR A 336 7.38 -25.52 0.54
C TYR A 336 7.66 -24.49 -0.56
N THR A 337 6.64 -23.69 -0.86
CA THR A 337 6.77 -22.45 -1.64
C THR A 337 6.88 -21.26 -0.71
N VAL A 338 7.44 -20.14 -1.20
CA VAL A 338 7.52 -18.90 -0.42
C VAL A 338 6.51 -17.88 -0.91
N GLY A 339 6.04 -17.01 -0.02
CA GLY A 339 5.03 -16.00 -0.33
C GLY A 339 5.53 -14.93 -1.31
N ARG A 340 4.63 -14.44 -2.14
CA ARG A 340 4.88 -13.38 -3.12
C ARG A 340 5.08 -12.02 -2.45
N LEU A 341 4.15 -11.64 -1.59
CA LEU A 341 4.18 -10.35 -0.89
C LEU A 341 5.06 -10.38 0.35
N ASP A 342 5.31 -11.56 0.90
CA ASP A 342 6.25 -11.77 2.00
C ASP A 342 6.81 -13.18 1.94
N SER A 343 8.06 -13.28 1.51
CA SER A 343 8.72 -14.57 1.33
C SER A 343 9.00 -15.33 2.64
N ARG A 344 8.73 -14.75 3.81
CA ARG A 344 8.76 -15.46 5.12
C ARG A 344 7.60 -16.45 5.26
N TYR A 345 6.45 -16.15 4.62
CA TYR A 345 5.30 -17.05 4.62
C TYR A 345 5.53 -18.25 3.71
N LEU A 346 5.10 -19.42 4.17
CA LEU A 346 5.27 -20.69 3.46
C LEU A 346 3.93 -21.19 2.94
N GLY A 347 3.93 -21.70 1.72
CA GLY A 347 2.78 -22.32 1.07
C GLY A 347 3.00 -23.81 0.86
N VAL A 348 1.88 -24.57 0.85
CA VAL A 348 1.84 -26.00 0.53
C VAL A 348 1.10 -26.17 -0.79
N ASP A 349 1.84 -26.44 -1.84
CA ASP A 349 1.29 -26.64 -3.18
C ASP A 349 0.97 -28.11 -3.43
N ARG A 350 0.10 -28.37 -4.39
CA ARG A 350 -0.23 -29.74 -4.82
C ARG A 350 1.00 -30.48 -5.38
N GLN A 351 1.87 -29.76 -6.10
CA GLN A 351 3.09 -30.31 -6.70
C GLN A 351 4.30 -29.52 -6.22
N ILE A 352 5.38 -30.22 -5.87
CA ILE A 352 6.62 -29.59 -5.39
C ILE A 352 7.29 -28.81 -6.53
N SER A 353 7.34 -29.35 -7.76
CA SER A 353 7.96 -28.69 -8.92
C SER A 353 6.94 -27.90 -9.73
N GLY A 354 7.41 -26.90 -10.47
CA GLY A 354 6.61 -26.05 -11.37
C GLY A 354 7.17 -24.65 -11.51
N ASP A 355 6.45 -23.80 -12.25
CA ASP A 355 6.89 -22.44 -12.59
C ASP A 355 6.31 -21.35 -11.65
N LYS A 356 5.30 -21.71 -10.85
CA LYS A 356 4.63 -20.78 -9.95
C LYS A 356 3.93 -21.50 -8.80
N PRO A 357 3.75 -20.86 -7.64
CA PRO A 357 2.91 -21.35 -6.57
C PRO A 357 1.42 -21.42 -6.97
N ASP A 358 0.67 -22.34 -6.31
CA ASP A 358 -0.78 -22.49 -6.53
C ASP A 358 -1.56 -21.29 -5.98
N TYR A 359 -1.07 -20.63 -4.93
CA TYR A 359 -1.71 -19.50 -4.25
C TYR A 359 -0.70 -18.61 -3.53
N ASN A 360 -1.14 -17.43 -3.10
CA ASN A 360 -0.34 -16.54 -2.26
C ASN A 360 -0.59 -16.86 -0.78
N ALA A 361 0.38 -17.50 -0.12
CA ALA A 361 0.25 -18.01 1.24
C ALA A 361 -0.07 -16.90 2.26
N GLU A 362 0.61 -15.77 2.14
CA GLU A 362 0.46 -14.61 3.00
C GLU A 362 -0.90 -13.92 2.84
N LEU A 363 -1.33 -13.69 1.59
CA LEU A 363 -2.57 -12.96 1.30
C LEU A 363 -3.81 -13.67 1.83
N THR A 364 -3.82 -15.01 1.75
CA THR A 364 -4.90 -15.83 2.31
C THR A 364 -5.01 -15.61 3.82
N SER A 365 -3.90 -15.63 4.53
CA SER A 365 -3.84 -15.39 5.97
C SER A 365 -4.32 -13.97 6.33
N TRP A 366 -3.88 -12.96 5.60
CA TRP A 366 -4.21 -11.57 5.87
C TRP A 366 -5.68 -11.24 5.61
N LEU A 367 -6.26 -11.70 4.50
CA LEU A 367 -7.67 -11.45 4.19
C LEU A 367 -8.61 -11.97 5.28
N HIS A 368 -8.34 -13.15 5.83
CA HIS A 368 -9.17 -13.76 6.88
C HIS A 368 -9.05 -13.05 8.23
N SER A 369 -7.99 -12.31 8.48
CA SER A 369 -7.78 -11.58 9.74
C SER A 369 -8.20 -10.12 9.66
N PHE A 370 -7.83 -9.42 8.59
CA PHE A 370 -8.16 -7.99 8.44
C PHE A 370 -9.65 -7.75 8.17
N THR A 371 -10.33 -8.62 7.42
CA THR A 371 -11.75 -8.43 7.11
C THR A 371 -12.63 -8.40 8.35
N PRO A 372 -12.58 -9.36 9.29
CA PRO A 372 -13.36 -9.24 10.52
C PRO A 372 -12.90 -8.09 11.41
N ALA A 373 -11.59 -7.80 11.47
CA ALA A 373 -11.05 -6.73 12.30
C ALA A 373 -11.56 -5.35 11.87
N ILE A 374 -11.53 -5.03 10.57
CA ILE A 374 -11.98 -3.71 10.09
C ILE A 374 -13.49 -3.55 10.23
N ASN A 375 -14.29 -4.60 9.96
CA ASN A 375 -15.74 -4.55 10.13
C ASN A 375 -16.10 -4.33 11.60
N TYR A 376 -15.50 -5.08 12.53
CA TYR A 376 -15.67 -4.87 13.97
C TYR A 376 -15.29 -3.44 14.36
N TYR A 377 -14.10 -2.98 13.97
CA TYR A 377 -13.57 -1.68 14.37
C TYR A 377 -14.45 -0.53 13.91
N LEU A 378 -14.84 -0.51 12.64
CA LEU A 378 -15.69 0.56 12.10
C LEU A 378 -17.10 0.53 12.72
N GLN A 379 -17.72 -0.66 12.87
CA GLN A 379 -19.08 -0.78 13.33
C GLN A 379 -19.22 -0.65 14.85
N GLU A 380 -18.32 -1.27 15.63
CA GLU A 380 -18.47 -1.33 17.10
C GLU A 380 -17.65 -0.27 17.82
N GLU A 381 -16.39 0.00 17.43
CA GLU A 381 -15.58 1.02 18.10
C GLU A 381 -15.85 2.42 17.55
N LEU A 382 -16.06 2.58 16.24
CA LEU A 382 -16.32 3.89 15.62
C LEU A 382 -17.81 4.17 15.37
N ASN A 383 -18.69 3.23 15.68
CA ASN A 383 -20.15 3.35 15.52
C ASN A 383 -20.61 3.70 14.08
N PHE A 384 -19.81 3.34 13.08
CA PHE A 384 -20.14 3.52 11.66
C PHE A 384 -20.97 2.32 11.18
N LYS A 385 -22.28 2.35 11.44
CA LYS A 385 -23.22 1.26 11.13
C LYS A 385 -23.66 1.33 9.67
N THR A 386 -23.48 0.24 8.93
CA THR A 386 -23.91 0.12 7.52
C THR A 386 -24.06 -1.34 7.11
N ASP A 387 -25.01 -1.61 6.20
CA ASP A 387 -25.20 -2.91 5.56
C ASP A 387 -24.38 -3.06 4.26
N ILE A 388 -23.63 -2.03 3.88
CA ILE A 388 -22.78 -2.07 2.69
C ILE A 388 -21.59 -3.01 2.98
N LYS A 389 -21.28 -3.90 2.03
CA LYS A 389 -20.10 -4.75 2.12
C LYS A 389 -18.82 -3.90 2.09
N TYR A 390 -17.92 -4.11 3.05
CA TYR A 390 -16.57 -3.55 2.99
C TYR A 390 -15.76 -4.28 1.92
N ASN A 391 -15.37 -3.57 0.85
CA ASN A 391 -14.55 -4.12 -0.21
C ASN A 391 -13.08 -4.04 0.19
N MET A 392 -12.50 -5.16 0.63
CA MET A 392 -11.05 -5.28 0.83
C MET A 392 -10.30 -5.01 -0.47
N PHE A 393 -10.81 -5.60 -1.56
CA PHE A 393 -10.47 -5.29 -2.94
C PHE A 393 -11.75 -4.97 -3.71
N GLY A 394 -11.79 -3.81 -4.36
CA GLY A 394 -12.94 -3.32 -5.09
C GLY A 394 -12.91 -3.64 -6.59
N PRO A 395 -14.07 -3.61 -7.28
CA PRO A 395 -14.18 -3.86 -8.72
C PRO A 395 -13.75 -2.62 -9.52
N VAL A 396 -12.44 -2.41 -9.64
CA VAL A 396 -11.86 -1.25 -10.36
C VAL A 396 -11.35 -1.60 -11.76
N HIS A 397 -11.21 -2.87 -12.08
CA HIS A 397 -10.74 -3.32 -13.39
C HIS A 397 -11.86 -3.35 -14.46
N PRO A 398 -11.55 -3.10 -15.77
CA PRO A 398 -10.22 -2.76 -16.28
C PRO A 398 -9.73 -1.40 -15.75
N TRP A 399 -8.41 -1.30 -15.53
CA TRP A 399 -7.73 -0.10 -15.04
C TRP A 399 -6.90 0.49 -16.17
N ASP A 400 -7.05 1.79 -16.44
CA ASP A 400 -6.29 2.49 -17.47
C ASP A 400 -4.95 2.96 -16.90
N ASP A 401 -3.87 2.37 -17.39
CA ASP A 401 -2.49 2.70 -17.06
C ASP A 401 -1.67 3.10 -18.31
N SER A 402 -2.34 3.36 -19.43
CA SER A 402 -1.72 3.64 -20.72
C SER A 402 -0.93 4.95 -20.76
N ASP A 403 -1.28 5.92 -19.90
CA ASP A 403 -0.68 7.25 -19.83
C ASP A 403 -0.10 7.54 -18.43
N ASP A 404 0.84 6.68 -18.00
CA ASP A 404 1.52 6.83 -16.71
C ASP A 404 2.73 7.78 -16.80
N HIS A 405 2.60 8.97 -16.23
CA HIS A 405 3.65 9.97 -16.08
C HIS A 405 4.01 10.25 -14.60
N THR A 406 3.62 9.39 -13.66
CA THR A 406 3.70 9.66 -12.22
C THR A 406 5.12 9.88 -11.72
N ARG A 407 6.12 9.21 -12.31
CA ARG A 407 7.55 9.44 -12.01
C ARG A 407 7.98 10.86 -12.41
N ASP A 408 7.60 11.30 -13.59
CA ASP A 408 7.86 12.66 -14.06
C ASP A 408 7.11 13.69 -13.23
N ASN A 409 5.90 13.39 -12.81
CA ASN A 409 5.10 14.22 -11.91
C ASN A 409 5.82 14.45 -10.57
N LEU A 410 6.34 13.39 -9.95
CA LEU A 410 7.13 13.51 -8.71
C LEU A 410 8.38 14.38 -8.94
N ARG A 411 9.12 14.12 -10.02
CA ARG A 411 10.31 14.93 -10.36
C ARG A 411 9.96 16.40 -10.50
N GLN A 412 8.88 16.70 -11.24
CA GLN A 412 8.44 18.06 -11.46
C GLN A 412 7.95 18.74 -10.18
N ALA A 413 7.20 18.03 -9.35
CA ALA A 413 6.76 18.53 -8.05
C ALA A 413 7.96 18.87 -7.15
N MET A 414 8.96 17.99 -7.08
CA MET A 414 10.20 18.25 -6.33
C MET A 414 11.00 19.42 -6.91
N ALA A 415 11.05 19.56 -8.23
CA ALA A 415 11.76 20.66 -8.89
C ALA A 415 11.08 22.01 -8.66
N GLN A 416 9.77 22.08 -8.51
CA GLN A 416 9.02 23.32 -8.25
C GLN A 416 8.95 23.64 -6.74
N ASN A 417 8.97 22.63 -5.89
CA ASN A 417 8.79 22.76 -4.45
C ASN A 417 10.06 22.36 -3.69
N PRO A 418 10.87 23.35 -3.22
CA PRO A 418 12.11 23.06 -2.50
C PRO A 418 11.90 22.43 -1.11
N TYR A 419 10.68 22.44 -0.57
CA TYR A 419 10.35 21.80 0.71
C TYR A 419 10.03 20.31 0.57
N LEU A 420 9.72 19.83 -0.64
CA LEU A 420 9.26 18.45 -0.85
C LEU A 420 10.44 17.46 -0.75
N ASN A 421 10.34 16.55 0.20
CA ASN A 421 11.25 15.42 0.39
C ASN A 421 10.53 14.09 0.20
N VAL A 422 11.28 13.02 -0.03
CA VAL A 422 10.77 11.68 -0.30
C VAL A 422 11.40 10.68 0.66
N LEU A 423 10.57 9.89 1.34
CA LEU A 423 10.97 8.72 2.12
C LEU A 423 10.47 7.46 1.43
N VAL A 424 11.36 6.52 1.15
CA VAL A 424 11.04 5.20 0.61
C VAL A 424 11.31 4.15 1.67
N GLN A 425 10.29 3.39 2.01
CA GLN A 425 10.32 2.31 3.00
C GLN A 425 9.97 0.99 2.30
N SER A 426 10.85 -0.01 2.37
CA SER A 426 10.65 -1.28 1.66
C SER A 426 11.08 -2.47 2.50
N GLY A 427 10.29 -3.55 2.45
CA GLY A 427 10.69 -4.83 3.03
C GLY A 427 11.63 -5.59 2.09
N TYR A 428 12.68 -6.18 2.64
CA TYR A 428 13.67 -6.96 1.87
C TYR A 428 13.10 -8.26 1.31
N TYR A 429 12.01 -8.79 1.91
CA TYR A 429 11.40 -10.06 1.52
C TYR A 429 10.14 -9.89 0.65
N ASP A 430 9.91 -8.67 0.15
CA ASP A 430 8.85 -8.36 -0.80
C ASP A 430 9.24 -8.77 -2.22
N GLY A 431 8.60 -9.80 -2.75
CA GLY A 431 8.80 -10.28 -4.12
C GLY A 431 7.83 -9.67 -5.14
N ALA A 432 6.85 -8.87 -4.70
CA ALA A 432 5.90 -8.20 -5.59
C ALA A 432 6.40 -6.84 -6.08
N THR A 433 6.99 -6.05 -5.16
CA THR A 433 7.57 -4.74 -5.43
C THR A 433 8.93 -4.66 -4.74
N THR A 434 9.93 -5.32 -5.35
CA THR A 434 11.21 -5.55 -4.69
C THR A 434 11.89 -4.22 -4.31
N TYR A 435 12.52 -4.21 -3.15
CA TYR A 435 13.12 -2.99 -2.57
C TYR A 435 14.14 -2.32 -3.50
N PHE A 436 14.87 -3.10 -4.28
CA PHE A 436 15.88 -2.57 -5.18
C PHE A 436 15.26 -1.96 -6.44
N ASN A 437 14.11 -2.47 -6.91
CA ASN A 437 13.32 -1.80 -7.94
C ASN A 437 12.86 -0.41 -7.49
N ALA A 438 12.36 -0.29 -6.25
CA ALA A 438 11.95 0.99 -5.69
C ALA A 438 13.13 1.98 -5.63
N LYS A 439 14.29 1.52 -5.18
CA LYS A 439 15.51 2.32 -5.10
C LYS A 439 15.99 2.76 -6.49
N TYR A 440 16.03 1.84 -7.45
CA TYR A 440 16.39 2.12 -8.84
C TYR A 440 15.42 3.14 -9.48
N THR A 441 14.12 2.97 -9.30
CA THR A 441 13.11 3.90 -9.80
C THR A 441 13.39 5.32 -9.31
N MET A 442 13.69 5.50 -8.03
CA MET A 442 14.00 6.82 -7.47
C MET A 442 15.30 7.42 -8.01
N TRP A 443 16.30 6.60 -8.34
CA TRP A 443 17.50 7.10 -9.04
C TRP A 443 17.16 7.66 -10.43
N GLN A 444 16.13 7.09 -11.10
CA GLN A 444 15.67 7.56 -12.42
C GLN A 444 14.71 8.76 -12.34
N VAL A 445 14.18 9.12 -11.16
CA VAL A 445 13.40 10.35 -10.97
C VAL A 445 14.28 11.59 -11.19
N ASP A 446 15.50 11.59 -10.67
CA ASP A 446 16.45 12.70 -10.87
C ASP A 446 17.79 12.22 -11.42
N PRO A 447 17.92 11.95 -12.73
CA PRO A 447 19.17 11.54 -13.34
C PRO A 447 20.29 12.57 -13.23
N SER A 448 19.94 13.85 -12.96
CA SER A 448 20.93 14.92 -12.76
C SER A 448 21.62 14.85 -11.40
N GLY A 449 21.04 14.13 -10.43
CA GLY A 449 21.52 14.01 -9.05
C GLY A 449 21.42 15.28 -8.22
N ARG A 450 20.77 16.35 -8.73
CA ARG A 450 20.66 17.63 -8.01
C ARG A 450 19.71 17.58 -6.81
N MET A 451 18.79 16.62 -6.80
CA MET A 451 17.80 16.43 -5.74
C MET A 451 18.07 15.18 -4.90
N LYS A 452 19.20 14.48 -5.13
CA LYS A 452 19.49 13.19 -4.48
C LYS A 452 19.44 13.23 -2.96
N ASP A 453 19.81 14.34 -2.33
CA ASP A 453 19.85 14.50 -0.87
C ASP A 453 18.43 14.67 -0.26
N ARG A 454 17.39 14.76 -1.11
CA ARG A 454 15.98 14.81 -0.70
C ARG A 454 15.28 13.45 -0.74
N PHE A 455 16.01 12.37 -1.11
CA PHE A 455 15.53 11.00 -1.04
C PHE A 455 16.15 10.27 0.15
N GLU A 456 15.31 9.62 0.94
CA GLU A 456 15.72 8.72 2.02
C GLU A 456 15.22 7.31 1.73
N PHE A 457 16.07 6.30 1.94
CA PHE A 457 15.75 4.90 1.73
C PHE A 457 15.89 4.13 3.04
N LYS A 458 14.87 3.36 3.39
CA LYS A 458 14.85 2.51 4.56
C LYS A 458 14.43 1.10 4.18
N GLY A 459 15.17 0.13 4.65
CA GLY A 459 14.92 -1.29 4.41
C GLY A 459 14.64 -2.05 5.70
N TYR A 460 13.71 -3.01 5.64
CA TYR A 460 13.23 -3.75 6.81
C TYR A 460 13.27 -5.26 6.54
N ARG A 461 13.46 -6.06 7.60
CA ARG A 461 13.52 -7.53 7.51
C ARG A 461 12.12 -8.16 7.49
N SER A 462 11.31 -7.72 6.58
CA SER A 462 9.91 -8.07 6.40
C SER A 462 9.53 -8.01 4.92
N GLY A 463 8.29 -8.33 4.57
CA GLY A 463 7.79 -8.29 3.19
C GLY A 463 7.11 -6.98 2.81
N HIS A 464 6.13 -7.05 1.91
CA HIS A 464 5.37 -5.92 1.34
C HIS A 464 4.73 -5.03 2.39
N MET A 465 4.05 -5.64 3.35
CA MET A 465 3.55 -4.98 4.55
C MET A 465 4.62 -5.09 5.65
N MET A 466 5.74 -4.35 5.51
CA MET A 466 6.89 -4.48 6.37
C MET A 466 6.56 -4.18 7.85
N TYR A 467 5.53 -3.44 8.09
CA TYR A 467 5.01 -3.06 9.40
C TYR A 467 4.27 -4.20 10.16
N LEU A 468 4.10 -5.38 9.57
CA LEU A 468 3.49 -6.53 10.28
C LEU A 468 4.45 -7.14 11.31
N ARG A 469 5.75 -7.10 11.09
CA ARG A 469 6.73 -7.51 12.09
C ARG A 469 6.93 -6.38 13.11
N LYS A 470 6.77 -6.68 14.40
CA LYS A 470 6.73 -5.70 15.50
C LYS A 470 7.98 -4.81 15.58
N GLU A 471 9.16 -5.38 15.37
CA GLU A 471 10.40 -4.60 15.35
C GLU A 471 10.43 -3.60 14.19
N ASP A 472 10.02 -4.05 13.01
CA ASP A 472 9.98 -3.22 11.80
C ASP A 472 8.84 -2.20 11.88
N LEU A 473 7.69 -2.54 12.49
CA LEU A 473 6.62 -1.59 12.78
C LEU A 473 7.13 -0.40 13.60
N LYS A 474 7.87 -0.70 14.68
CA LYS A 474 8.47 0.35 15.52
C LYS A 474 9.45 1.20 14.73
N ASN A 475 10.42 0.55 14.09
CA ASN A 475 11.48 1.24 13.36
C ASN A 475 10.91 2.09 12.20
N ALA A 476 9.96 1.57 11.44
CA ALA A 476 9.34 2.27 10.32
C ALA A 476 8.53 3.50 10.78
N ASN A 477 7.80 3.41 11.89
CA ASN A 477 7.10 4.57 12.46
C ASN A 477 8.07 5.60 13.07
N ASP A 478 9.20 5.16 13.65
CA ASP A 478 10.26 6.07 14.12
C ASP A 478 10.93 6.80 12.95
N ASP A 479 11.14 6.12 11.82
CA ASP A 479 11.63 6.75 10.58
C ASP A 479 10.64 7.80 10.03
N ILE A 480 9.32 7.52 10.06
CA ILE A 480 8.30 8.52 9.70
C ILE A 480 8.36 9.74 10.62
N ARG A 481 8.47 9.55 11.94
CA ARG A 481 8.61 10.67 12.89
C ARG A 481 9.85 11.51 12.60
N ALA A 482 10.99 10.86 12.41
CA ALA A 482 12.23 11.53 12.07
C ALA A 482 12.12 12.32 10.76
N PHE A 483 11.49 11.73 9.74
CA PHE A 483 11.25 12.39 8.46
C PHE A 483 10.33 13.60 8.60
N ILE A 484 9.22 13.50 9.33
CA ILE A 484 8.30 14.63 9.58
C ILE A 484 9.03 15.75 10.32
N ARG A 485 9.76 15.44 11.39
CA ARG A 485 10.52 16.44 12.17
C ARG A 485 11.59 17.16 11.36
N LYS A 486 12.27 16.44 10.46
CA LYS A 486 13.28 17.00 9.56
C LYS A 486 12.69 17.94 8.51
N THR A 487 11.49 17.62 8.00
CA THR A 487 10.90 18.27 6.82
C THR A 487 9.75 19.22 7.12
N GLN A 488 9.25 19.24 8.38
CA GLN A 488 8.23 20.22 8.76
C GLN A 488 8.74 21.66 8.73
N ALA A 489 7.83 22.59 8.53
CA ALA A 489 8.15 24.01 8.47
C ALA A 489 8.85 24.50 9.75
N ASN A 490 10.03 25.10 9.59
CA ASN A 490 10.85 25.63 10.69
C ASN A 490 10.98 27.16 10.66
N GLY A 491 10.10 27.85 9.92
CA GLY A 491 10.11 29.30 9.74
C GLY A 491 11.20 29.82 8.79
N LYS A 492 11.98 28.94 8.18
CA LYS A 492 13.00 29.32 7.18
C LYS A 492 12.45 29.16 5.76
N SER A 493 12.79 30.11 4.89
CA SER A 493 12.53 29.98 3.46
C SER A 493 13.46 28.93 2.84
N ALA A 494 12.91 28.00 2.05
CA ALA A 494 13.71 27.13 1.21
C ALA A 494 14.04 27.85 -0.11
N LYS A 495 15.29 27.70 -0.57
CA LYS A 495 15.80 28.25 -1.83
C LYS A 495 16.61 27.18 -2.54
N TYR A 496 16.65 27.25 -3.87
CA TYR A 496 17.57 26.45 -4.69
C TYR A 496 18.96 27.07 -4.73
#